data_e83815cfbe28904d0b7db63250dc979c
#
_entry.id   e83815cfbe28904d0b7db63250dc979c
#
_cell.length_a   1.000
_cell.length_b   1.000
_cell.length_c   1.000
_cell.angle_alpha   90.00
_cell.angle_beta   90.00
_cell.angle_gamma   90.00
#
_symmetry.space_group_name_H-M   'P 1'
#
loop_
_entity.id
_entity.type
_entity.pdbx_description
1 polymer ?
#
loop_
_entity_poly.entity_id
_entity_poly.type
_entity_poly.pdbx_seq_one_letter_code
_entity_poly.pdbx_strand_id
1 'polypeptide(L)'
;TVVLLDTLTSDSAALSPAQSQSLYEEVLSEYAEAPSTHQQYQQLKQNPYYNALQVKFAYALTCHKSQGGQWDVVFIEKPYLPPDYVIDESYYRWLYTALTRAKRKAYLVGFSDDDFWSAESDV
;
A
#
# COMPACT_ATOMS: atom_id res chain seq x y z
N THR A 1 14.82 -10.47 -13.44
CA THR A 1 13.90 -9.41 -12.96
C THR A 1 14.73 -8.29 -12.38
N VAL A 2 14.48 -7.07 -12.78
CA VAL A 2 15.14 -5.86 -12.28
C VAL A 2 14.24 -5.17 -11.28
N VAL A 3 14.82 -4.59 -10.23
CA VAL A 3 14.11 -3.90 -9.15
C VAL A 3 14.69 -2.50 -9.03
N LEU A 4 13.83 -1.49 -8.88
CA LEU A 4 14.23 -0.12 -8.59
C LEU A 4 14.53 0.03 -7.09
N LEU A 5 15.79 0.30 -6.76
CA LEU A 5 16.22 0.46 -5.37
C LEU A 5 15.71 1.75 -4.72
N ASP A 6 15.53 2.81 -5.49
CA ASP A 6 15.07 4.12 -5.00
C ASP A 6 13.68 4.04 -4.34
N THR A 7 12.86 3.09 -4.76
CA THR A 7 11.54 2.87 -4.16
C THR A 7 11.60 2.23 -2.78
N LEU A 8 12.67 1.52 -2.44
CA LEU A 8 12.83 0.87 -1.12
C LEU A 8 12.90 1.88 0.03
N THR A 9 13.53 3.02 -0.21
CA THR A 9 13.79 4.06 0.80
C THR A 9 12.88 5.28 0.67
N SER A 10 12.05 5.35 -0.38
CA SER A 10 11.16 6.50 -0.59
C SER A 10 9.99 6.48 0.40
N ASP A 11 9.47 7.64 0.77
CA ASP A 11 8.29 7.77 1.62
C ASP A 11 6.98 7.39 0.89
N SER A 12 6.99 7.47 -0.44
CA SER A 12 5.83 7.11 -1.27
C SER A 12 5.80 5.63 -1.63
N ALA A 13 4.60 5.11 -1.91
CA ALA A 13 4.41 3.70 -2.29
C ALA A 13 4.95 3.35 -3.69
N ALA A 14 5.19 4.36 -4.53
CA ALA A 14 5.71 4.25 -5.90
C ALA A 14 6.50 5.51 -6.23
N LEU A 15 7.14 5.53 -7.39
CA LEU A 15 7.77 6.75 -7.92
C LEU A 15 6.75 7.89 -8.01
N SER A 16 7.17 9.08 -7.63
CA SER A 16 6.38 10.29 -7.86
C SER A 16 6.23 10.55 -9.37
N PRO A 17 5.24 11.35 -9.81
CA PRO A 17 5.11 11.72 -11.22
C PRO A 17 6.39 12.33 -11.79
N ALA A 18 7.09 13.18 -11.02
CA ALA A 18 8.36 13.80 -11.43
C ALA A 18 9.47 12.75 -11.62
N GLN A 19 9.62 11.82 -10.68
CA GLN A 19 10.61 10.73 -10.78
C GLN A 19 10.29 9.80 -11.94
N SER A 20 9.02 9.49 -12.18
CA SER A 20 8.60 8.67 -13.31
C SER A 20 8.90 9.35 -14.65
N GLN A 21 8.70 10.68 -14.71
CA GLN A 21 9.04 11.47 -15.89
C GLN A 21 10.55 11.51 -16.15
N SER A 22 11.36 11.72 -15.10
CA SER A 22 12.82 11.68 -15.21
C SER A 22 13.33 10.34 -15.69
N LEU A 23 12.80 9.23 -15.14
CA LEU A 23 13.15 7.88 -15.58
C LEU A 23 12.78 7.66 -17.05
N TYR A 24 11.60 8.13 -17.47
CA TYR A 24 11.16 8.05 -18.86
C TYR A 24 12.11 8.79 -19.80
N GLU A 25 12.47 10.03 -19.46
CA GLU A 25 13.36 10.88 -20.27
C GLU A 25 14.77 10.32 -20.33
N GLU A 26 15.30 9.81 -19.21
CA GLU A 26 16.62 9.18 -19.16
C GLU A 26 16.69 7.94 -20.04
N VAL A 27 15.76 7.01 -19.88
CA VAL A 27 15.72 5.79 -20.69
C VAL A 27 15.43 6.10 -22.16
N LEU A 28 14.58 7.09 -22.46
CA LEU A 28 14.32 7.49 -23.84
C LEU A 28 15.57 8.07 -24.53
N SER A 29 16.41 8.78 -23.78
CA SER A 29 17.66 9.36 -24.30
C SER A 29 18.66 8.30 -24.75
N GLU A 30 18.63 7.10 -24.16
CA GLU A 30 19.46 5.97 -24.58
C GLU A 30 19.14 5.51 -26.01
N TYR A 31 17.93 5.78 -26.48
CA TYR A 31 17.45 5.40 -27.81
C TYR A 31 17.35 6.58 -28.79
N ALA A 32 18.04 7.68 -28.52
CA ALA A 32 18.00 8.88 -29.36
C ALA A 32 18.45 8.63 -30.81
N GLU A 33 19.31 7.62 -31.05
CA GLU A 33 19.79 7.25 -32.36
C GLU A 33 18.83 6.31 -33.14
N ALA A 34 17.71 5.92 -32.59
CA ALA A 34 16.77 5.06 -33.29
C ALA A 34 16.15 5.77 -34.51
N PRO A 35 15.97 5.05 -35.63
CA PRO A 35 15.55 5.63 -36.90
C PRO A 35 14.17 6.33 -36.89
N SER A 36 13.34 6.03 -35.93
CA SER A 36 12.00 6.65 -35.79
C SER A 36 11.52 6.69 -34.34
N THR A 37 10.67 7.65 -34.02
CA THR A 37 10.00 7.78 -32.72
C THR A 37 9.22 6.52 -32.35
N HIS A 38 8.65 5.83 -33.31
CA HIS A 38 7.93 4.57 -33.06
C HIS A 38 8.88 3.47 -32.56
N GLN A 39 10.07 3.36 -33.16
CA GLN A 39 11.08 2.39 -32.74
C GLN A 39 11.65 2.74 -31.38
N GLN A 40 11.91 4.02 -31.09
CA GLN A 40 12.30 4.48 -29.76
C GLN A 40 11.30 4.01 -28.70
N TYR A 41 10.02 4.22 -28.96
CA TYR A 41 8.96 3.83 -28.03
C TYR A 41 8.84 2.30 -27.85
N GLN A 42 9.05 1.53 -28.91
CA GLN A 42 9.07 0.06 -28.81
C GLN A 42 10.26 -0.45 -27.97
N GLN A 43 11.43 0.15 -28.16
CA GLN A 43 12.64 -0.18 -27.37
C GLN A 43 12.47 0.22 -25.90
N LEU A 44 11.91 1.40 -25.63
CA LEU A 44 11.56 1.83 -24.28
C LEU A 44 10.66 0.82 -23.56
N LYS A 45 9.61 0.36 -24.24
CA LYS A 45 8.68 -0.65 -23.66
C LYS A 45 9.35 -1.99 -23.36
N GLN A 46 10.44 -2.31 -24.02
CA GLN A 46 11.19 -3.56 -23.80
C GLN A 46 12.35 -3.37 -22.83
N ASN A 47 12.68 -2.12 -22.44
CA ASN A 47 13.78 -1.83 -21.55
C ASN A 47 13.52 -2.43 -20.16
N PRO A 48 14.41 -3.27 -19.63
CA PRO A 48 14.21 -3.93 -18.34
C PRO A 48 14.27 -2.97 -17.16
N TYR A 49 14.95 -1.83 -17.27
CA TYR A 49 15.03 -0.82 -16.22
C TYR A 49 13.77 0.04 -16.19
N TYR A 50 13.23 0.39 -17.35
CA TYR A 50 11.95 1.09 -17.44
C TYR A 50 10.79 0.25 -16.86
N ASN A 51 10.86 -1.07 -17.06
CA ASN A 51 9.88 -2.04 -16.54
C ASN A 51 10.31 -2.67 -15.21
N ALA A 52 11.26 -2.08 -14.51
CA ALA A 52 11.74 -2.58 -13.23
C ALA A 52 10.62 -2.57 -12.18
N LEU A 53 10.59 -3.60 -11.36
CA LEU A 53 9.63 -3.71 -10.28
C LEU A 53 9.89 -2.63 -9.23
N GLN A 54 8.87 -1.88 -8.90
CA GLN A 54 8.87 -0.96 -7.78
C GLN A 54 8.46 -1.74 -6.53
N VAL A 55 9.41 -2.00 -5.66
CA VAL A 55 9.20 -2.75 -4.41
C VAL A 55 9.52 -1.87 -3.21
N LYS A 56 8.80 -2.11 -2.13
CA LYS A 56 9.00 -1.41 -0.87
C LYS A 56 8.88 -2.40 0.29
N PHE A 57 9.64 -2.18 1.34
CA PHE A 57 9.42 -2.87 2.60
C PHE A 57 8.08 -2.43 3.19
N ALA A 58 7.23 -3.40 3.50
CA ALA A 58 5.94 -3.16 4.13
C ALA A 58 5.96 -3.79 5.52
N TYR A 59 6.25 -2.97 6.52
CA TYR A 59 6.16 -3.37 7.94
C TYR A 59 4.75 -3.23 8.47
N ALA A 60 3.95 -2.36 7.86
CA ALA A 60 2.54 -2.17 8.13
C ALA A 60 1.79 -1.90 6.81
N LEU A 61 0.54 -2.30 6.76
CA LEU A 61 -0.36 -2.11 5.62
C LEU A 61 -1.64 -1.43 6.09
N THR A 62 -2.21 -0.59 5.25
CA THR A 62 -3.59 -0.16 5.48
C THR A 62 -4.54 -1.33 5.28
N CYS A 63 -5.68 -1.32 5.98
CA CYS A 63 -6.70 -2.36 5.86
C CYS A 63 -7.12 -2.60 4.40
N HIS A 64 -7.28 -1.52 3.61
CA HIS A 64 -7.62 -1.63 2.18
C HIS A 64 -6.55 -2.37 1.36
N LYS A 65 -5.27 -2.09 1.61
CA LYS A 65 -4.16 -2.76 0.91
C LYS A 65 -3.98 -4.21 1.33
N SER A 66 -4.50 -4.60 2.49
CA SER A 66 -4.47 -5.98 2.98
C SER A 66 -5.56 -6.87 2.37
N GLN A 67 -6.51 -6.30 1.64
CA GLN A 67 -7.59 -7.06 0.99
C GLN A 67 -7.01 -8.11 0.03
N GLY A 68 -7.54 -9.32 0.10
CA GLY A 68 -7.04 -10.47 -0.67
C GLY A 68 -5.86 -11.20 -0.03
N GLY A 69 -5.14 -10.58 0.93
CA GLY A 69 -4.09 -11.24 1.72
C GLY A 69 -4.62 -11.86 3.00
N GLN A 70 -3.91 -12.88 3.50
CA GLN A 70 -4.16 -13.47 4.82
C GLN A 70 -2.82 -13.90 5.44
N TRP A 71 -2.70 -13.72 6.75
CA TRP A 71 -1.49 -14.04 7.53
C TRP A 71 -1.86 -14.85 8.76
N ASP A 72 -0.94 -15.66 9.23
CA ASP A 72 -1.17 -16.50 10.43
C ASP A 72 -1.47 -15.65 11.65
N VAL A 73 -0.74 -14.55 11.82
CA VAL A 73 -0.88 -13.59 12.92
C VAL A 73 -0.96 -12.19 12.36
N VAL A 74 -1.89 -11.41 12.87
CA VAL A 74 -2.10 -10.00 12.47
C VAL A 74 -2.17 -9.13 13.72
N PHE A 75 -1.48 -8.00 13.70
CA PHE A 75 -1.63 -6.93 14.67
C PHE A 75 -2.47 -5.83 14.05
N ILE A 76 -3.56 -5.46 14.69
CA ILE A 76 -4.51 -4.46 14.21
C ILE A 76 -4.45 -3.26 15.14
N GLU A 77 -3.91 -2.15 14.63
CA GLU A 77 -3.86 -0.91 15.38
C GLU A 77 -5.20 -0.17 15.26
N LYS A 78 -5.71 0.30 16.41
CA LYS A 78 -6.92 1.12 16.44
C LYS A 78 -6.69 2.39 15.62
N PRO A 79 -7.57 2.71 14.66
CA PRO A 79 -7.46 3.95 13.92
C PRO A 79 -7.69 5.15 14.85
N TYR A 80 -7.02 6.27 14.53
CA TYR A 80 -7.36 7.52 15.19
C TYR A 80 -8.79 7.91 14.83
N LEU A 81 -9.63 8.04 15.83
CA LEU A 81 -11.00 8.52 15.72
C LEU A 81 -11.07 9.89 16.38
N PRO A 82 -11.53 10.95 15.67
CA PRO A 82 -11.80 12.24 16.30
C PRO A 82 -12.79 12.10 17.47
N PRO A 83 -12.76 13.02 18.48
CA PRO A 83 -13.66 12.93 19.63
C PRO A 83 -15.15 12.90 19.28
N ASP A 84 -15.54 13.56 18.18
CA ASP A 84 -16.93 13.64 17.71
C ASP A 84 -17.27 12.53 16.69
N TYR A 85 -16.38 11.56 16.50
CA TYR A 85 -16.61 10.49 15.53
C TYR A 85 -17.70 9.55 16.04
N VAL A 86 -18.75 9.42 15.26
CA VAL A 86 -19.81 8.43 15.52
C VAL A 86 -19.42 7.14 14.80
N ILE A 87 -19.28 6.07 15.57
CA ILE A 87 -19.02 4.74 15.01
C ILE A 87 -20.20 4.34 14.12
N ASP A 88 -19.92 4.11 12.87
CA ASP A 88 -20.88 3.79 11.84
C ASP A 88 -20.60 2.42 11.18
N GLU A 89 -21.42 2.06 10.21
CA GLU A 89 -21.27 0.81 9.47
C GLU A 89 -19.91 0.69 8.78
N SER A 90 -19.31 1.79 8.36
CA SER A 90 -18.00 1.77 7.66
C SER A 90 -16.87 1.39 8.62
N TYR A 91 -16.95 1.81 9.87
CA TYR A 91 -16.01 1.38 10.91
C TYR A 91 -16.10 -0.13 11.17
N TYR A 92 -17.31 -0.68 11.28
CA TYR A 92 -17.50 -2.12 11.47
C TYR A 92 -17.05 -2.94 10.26
N ARG A 93 -17.28 -2.46 9.06
CA ARG A 93 -16.76 -3.08 7.83
C ARG A 93 -15.24 -3.07 7.78
N TRP A 94 -14.62 -1.97 8.21
CA TRP A 94 -13.17 -1.86 8.34
C TRP A 94 -12.65 -2.89 9.35
N LEU A 95 -13.21 -2.93 10.56
CA LEU A 95 -12.80 -3.84 11.62
C LEU A 95 -12.98 -5.32 11.20
N TYR A 96 -14.10 -5.66 10.60
CA TYR A 96 -14.34 -6.98 10.05
C TYR A 96 -13.29 -7.36 9.00
N THR A 97 -12.99 -6.46 8.08
CA THR A 97 -11.98 -6.67 7.05
C THR A 97 -10.61 -6.91 7.67
N ALA A 98 -10.22 -6.12 8.67
CA ALA A 98 -8.96 -6.26 9.37
C ALA A 98 -8.86 -7.60 10.12
N LEU A 99 -9.88 -7.97 10.89
CA LEU A 99 -9.93 -9.22 11.66
C LEU A 99 -9.85 -10.46 10.76
N THR A 100 -10.55 -10.45 9.63
CA THR A 100 -10.57 -11.57 8.69
C THR A 100 -9.28 -11.75 7.90
N ARG A 101 -8.27 -10.89 8.09
CA ARG A 101 -6.91 -11.09 7.55
C ARG A 101 -6.13 -12.12 8.37
N ALA A 102 -6.50 -12.35 9.62
CA ALA A 102 -5.85 -13.34 10.47
C ALA A 102 -6.39 -14.75 10.19
N LYS A 103 -5.49 -15.70 9.94
CA LYS A 103 -5.84 -17.13 9.84
C LYS A 103 -5.93 -17.81 11.19
N ARG A 104 -5.09 -17.39 12.14
CA ARG A 104 -4.94 -18.05 13.44
C ARG A 104 -5.15 -17.12 14.61
N LYS A 105 -4.55 -15.91 14.57
CA LYS A 105 -4.59 -15.00 15.71
C LYS A 105 -4.53 -13.55 15.27
N ALA A 106 -5.42 -12.74 15.83
CA ALA A 106 -5.41 -11.29 15.73
C ALA A 106 -5.11 -10.69 17.11
N TYR A 107 -4.22 -9.70 17.13
CA TYR A 107 -3.94 -8.87 18.30
C TYR A 107 -4.48 -7.46 18.02
N LEU A 108 -5.27 -6.96 18.95
CA LEU A 108 -5.82 -5.61 18.89
C LEU A 108 -4.92 -4.67 19.71
N VAL A 109 -4.38 -3.66 19.07
CA VAL A 109 -3.46 -2.71 19.66
C VAL A 109 -4.14 -1.36 19.84
N GLY A 110 -4.13 -0.81 21.06
CA GLY A 110 -4.77 0.47 21.36
C GLY A 110 -6.30 0.40 21.50
N PHE A 111 -6.88 -0.79 21.51
CA PHE A 111 -8.29 -1.00 21.85
C PHE A 111 -8.43 -1.21 23.37
N SER A 112 -9.56 -0.79 23.91
CA SER A 112 -9.99 -0.99 25.29
C SER A 112 -11.28 -1.80 25.33
N ASP A 113 -11.67 -2.26 26.51
CA ASP A 113 -12.93 -2.99 26.70
C ASP A 113 -14.14 -2.13 26.30
N ASP A 114 -14.05 -0.83 26.52
CA ASP A 114 -15.12 0.13 26.14
C ASP A 114 -15.38 0.20 24.63
N ASP A 115 -14.44 -0.25 23.82
CA ASP A 115 -14.61 -0.31 22.35
C ASP A 115 -15.54 -1.45 21.92
N PHE A 116 -15.78 -2.44 22.80
CA PHE A 116 -16.54 -3.65 22.47
C PHE A 116 -17.80 -3.81 23.34
N TRP A 117 -17.78 -3.20 24.51
CA TRP A 117 -18.88 -3.29 25.46
C TRP A 117 -19.39 -1.88 25.76
N SER A 118 -20.52 -1.48 25.18
CA SER A 118 -21.27 -0.42 25.78
C SER A 118 -21.73 -0.95 27.16
N ALA A 119 -21.32 -0.30 28.24
CA ALA A 119 -21.97 -0.53 29.51
C ALA A 119 -23.46 -0.24 29.28
N GLU A 120 -24.27 -1.26 29.06
CA GLU A 120 -25.69 -1.15 29.28
C GLU A 120 -25.81 -0.79 30.74
N SER A 121 -26.12 0.48 30.98
CA SER A 121 -26.63 0.89 32.26
C SER A 121 -27.93 0.13 32.44
N ASP A 122 -27.87 -0.96 33.20
CA ASP A 122 -29.04 -1.61 33.75
C ASP A 122 -29.84 -0.55 34.49
N VAL A 123 -31.01 -0.27 33.93
CA VAL A 123 -32.05 0.48 34.59
C VAL A 123 -32.84 -0.49 35.46
#